data_8ea4d3f96975c31b88f0c1f6cee94655
#
_entry.id   8ea4d3f96975c31b88f0c1f6cee94655
#
_cell.length_a   1.000
_cell.length_b   1.000
_cell.length_c   1.000
_cell.angle_alpha   90.00
_cell.angle_beta   90.00
_cell.angle_gamma   90.00
#
_symmetry.space_group_name_H-M   'P 1'
#
loop_
_entity.id
_entity.type
_entity.pdbx_description
1 polymer ?
#
loop_
_entity_poly.entity_id
_entity_poly.type
_entity_poly.pdbx_seq_one_letter_code
_entity_poly.pdbx_strand_id
1 'polypeptide(L)'
;MIDLTDLLKYMHHIETLMSFIFLIVGIFLSILIGFPQLRKGRRFLKIISSQQMNTSTKNTISPLQALLTAMSTSLGSGSIAGVPLAIVIGGPGALFWIVVYAFFGSVTKFTEVAFAIKYRTRAEDRSIIGGPTSYLWHAHPFLAYWYGALALILFAGWSALQAKALSEVFFRLGVSEYITGGVVSLFIFYILIGGAKRIGKLSSYLVPIMCTSYLLACLFILLQDIPLLGEMFMLVISKAFTATATTGGFLGATVFIAMRQGIFKSAYVTEAGVGTAAFPHALADTDSATDQGILAMYSVAIDTFFCLISGFVVLVTGVWTSGAACNSLIFDAFDLGLPTIGPAILIFSLILFVTGTAVGNSFNGSKSFGFFTGNKYLIWYYVFVVIMMFLGSIAHSSTLWAIMDLILPLTALPNLIGIIYLALHHRKELSQ
;
A
#
# COMPACT_ATOMS: atom_id res chain seq x y z
N MET A 1 -20.43 22.96 -15.84
CA MET A 1 -19.06 22.58 -15.46
C MET A 1 -19.09 22.39 -13.93
N ILE A 2 -18.73 21.21 -13.44
CA ILE A 2 -18.60 21.00 -11.99
C ILE A 2 -17.39 21.85 -11.55
N ASP A 3 -17.62 22.76 -10.61
CA ASP A 3 -16.56 23.61 -10.08
C ASP A 3 -15.52 22.71 -9.35
N LEU A 4 -14.23 23.02 -9.48
CA LEU A 4 -13.16 22.27 -8.85
C LEU A 4 -13.34 22.20 -7.31
N THR A 5 -13.93 23.23 -6.73
CA THR A 5 -14.28 23.31 -5.30
C THR A 5 -15.36 22.32 -4.91
N ASP A 6 -16.36 22.10 -5.77
CA ASP A 6 -17.41 21.10 -5.54
C ASP A 6 -16.85 19.68 -5.67
N LEU A 7 -15.98 19.42 -6.65
CA LEU A 7 -15.33 18.14 -6.80
C LEU A 7 -14.50 17.77 -5.54
N LEU A 8 -13.73 18.71 -5.02
CA LEU A 8 -12.94 18.52 -3.80
C LEU A 8 -13.82 18.25 -2.56
N LYS A 9 -14.99 18.92 -2.45
CA LYS A 9 -15.95 18.62 -1.38
C LYS A 9 -16.50 17.20 -1.47
N TYR A 10 -16.91 16.76 -2.66
CA TYR A 10 -17.40 15.38 -2.86
C TYR A 10 -16.32 14.35 -2.52
N MET A 11 -15.08 14.58 -2.89
CA MET A 11 -13.96 13.71 -2.56
C MET A 11 -13.77 13.59 -1.05
N HIS A 12 -13.82 14.70 -0.29
CA HIS A 12 -13.72 14.67 1.16
C HIS A 12 -14.86 13.90 1.83
N HIS A 13 -16.07 13.97 1.27
CA HIS A 13 -17.19 13.16 1.77
C HIS A 13 -16.98 11.66 1.51
N ILE A 14 -16.47 11.29 0.32
CA ILE A 14 -16.18 9.90 -0.03
C ILE A 14 -15.07 9.34 0.86
N GLU A 15 -13.97 10.07 1.05
CA GLU A 15 -12.88 9.67 1.95
C GLU A 15 -13.39 9.45 3.37
N THR A 16 -14.24 10.37 3.86
CA THR A 16 -14.83 10.29 5.20
C THR A 16 -15.68 9.04 5.35
N LEU A 17 -16.62 8.83 4.44
CA LEU A 17 -17.51 7.67 4.44
C LEU A 17 -16.69 6.37 4.38
N MET A 18 -15.71 6.30 3.49
CA MET A 18 -14.90 5.11 3.33
C MET A 18 -13.98 4.86 4.52
N SER A 19 -13.46 5.89 5.19
CA SER A 19 -12.70 5.72 6.42
C SER A 19 -13.52 5.02 7.51
N PHE A 20 -14.78 5.42 7.68
CA PHE A 20 -15.69 4.73 8.60
C PHE A 20 -16.00 3.29 8.15
N ILE A 21 -16.29 3.09 6.87
CA ILE A 21 -16.58 1.74 6.34
C ILE A 21 -15.38 0.82 6.57
N PHE A 22 -14.17 1.25 6.24
CA PHE A 22 -12.94 0.49 6.47
C PHE A 22 -12.79 0.08 7.94
N LEU A 23 -12.94 1.04 8.85
CA LEU A 23 -12.80 0.77 10.29
C LEU A 23 -13.90 -0.17 10.81
N ILE A 24 -15.17 0.08 10.44
CA ILE A 24 -16.31 -0.73 10.87
C ILE A 24 -16.16 -2.17 10.36
N VAL A 25 -15.77 -2.37 9.10
CA VAL A 25 -15.56 -3.70 8.54
C VAL A 25 -14.40 -4.42 9.24
N GLY A 26 -13.29 -3.73 9.49
CA GLY A 26 -12.16 -4.29 10.24
C GLY A 26 -12.55 -4.72 11.66
N ILE A 27 -13.31 -3.89 12.39
CA ILE A 27 -13.84 -4.23 13.71
C ILE A 27 -14.80 -5.42 13.63
N PHE A 28 -15.75 -5.38 12.68
CA PHE A 28 -16.72 -6.45 12.50
C PHE A 28 -16.03 -7.80 12.22
N LEU A 29 -15.09 -7.86 11.30
CA LEU A 29 -14.35 -9.08 10.99
C LEU A 29 -13.48 -9.54 12.17
N SER A 30 -12.88 -8.60 12.94
CA SER A 30 -12.12 -8.93 14.15
C SER A 30 -13.00 -9.64 15.19
N ILE A 31 -14.21 -9.15 15.41
CA ILE A 31 -15.18 -9.77 16.33
C ILE A 31 -15.67 -11.12 15.78
N LEU A 32 -16.02 -11.16 14.48
CA LEU A 32 -16.57 -12.35 13.83
C LEU A 32 -15.59 -13.54 13.88
N ILE A 33 -14.29 -13.29 13.67
CA ILE A 33 -13.22 -14.31 13.59
C ILE A 33 -12.57 -14.54 14.97
N GLY A 34 -12.83 -13.68 15.96
CA GLY A 34 -12.34 -13.82 17.33
C GLY A 34 -10.92 -13.28 17.52
N PHE A 35 -10.61 -12.10 16.97
CA PHE A 35 -9.36 -11.36 17.12
C PHE A 35 -8.11 -12.17 16.75
N PRO A 36 -7.99 -12.65 15.50
CA PRO A 36 -6.85 -13.45 15.04
C PRO A 36 -5.52 -12.72 15.20
N GLN A 37 -5.51 -11.39 15.07
CA GLN A 37 -4.33 -10.53 15.23
C GLN A 37 -3.69 -10.64 16.62
N LEU A 38 -4.45 -10.96 17.66
CA LEU A 38 -3.94 -11.17 19.03
C LEU A 38 -3.57 -12.63 19.29
N ARG A 39 -4.21 -13.58 18.61
CA ARG A 39 -4.13 -15.02 18.94
C ARG A 39 -3.13 -15.78 18.08
N LYS A 40 -2.87 -15.33 16.84
CA LYS A 40 -2.09 -16.09 15.85
C LYS A 40 -0.61 -15.72 15.79
N GLY A 41 -0.08 -14.86 16.68
CA GLY A 41 1.31 -14.40 16.66
C GLY A 41 2.35 -15.52 16.75
N ARG A 42 2.13 -16.51 17.64
CA ARG A 42 3.02 -17.67 17.73
C ARG A 42 3.03 -18.52 16.44
N ARG A 43 1.86 -18.63 15.77
CA ARG A 43 1.75 -19.35 14.50
C ARG A 43 2.48 -18.62 13.38
N PHE A 44 2.40 -17.29 13.34
CA PHE A 44 3.17 -16.46 12.42
C PHE A 44 4.69 -16.71 12.54
N LEU A 45 5.24 -16.66 13.75
CA LEU A 45 6.67 -16.93 13.98
C LEU A 45 7.07 -18.34 13.52
N LYS A 46 6.21 -19.34 13.80
CA LYS A 46 6.43 -20.72 13.34
C LYS A 46 6.43 -20.83 11.82
N ILE A 47 5.48 -20.15 11.14
CA ILE A 47 5.40 -20.18 9.67
C ILE A 47 6.68 -19.57 9.06
N ILE A 48 7.11 -18.39 9.52
CA ILE A 48 8.33 -17.75 9.01
C ILE A 48 9.56 -18.63 9.22
N SER A 49 9.72 -19.23 10.39
CA SER A 49 10.89 -20.07 10.71
C SER A 49 10.94 -21.38 9.93
N SER A 50 9.79 -21.90 9.46
CA SER A 50 9.68 -23.16 8.71
C SER A 50 9.71 -22.99 7.19
N GLN A 51 9.61 -21.76 6.68
CA GLN A 51 9.49 -21.49 5.25
C GLN A 51 10.81 -21.60 4.50
N GLN A 52 10.84 -22.46 3.48
CA GLN A 52 11.92 -22.51 2.50
C GLN A 52 11.59 -21.62 1.30
N MET A 53 12.62 -21.00 0.71
CA MET A 53 12.48 -20.14 -0.48
C MET A 53 12.23 -20.91 -1.78
N ASN A 54 12.33 -22.23 -1.74
CA ASN A 54 12.19 -23.09 -2.91
C ASN A 54 10.73 -23.48 -3.15
N THR A 55 10.30 -23.46 -4.40
CA THR A 55 8.98 -23.90 -4.84
C THR A 55 9.05 -25.26 -5.48
N SER A 56 8.02 -26.08 -5.24
CA SER A 56 7.88 -27.41 -5.85
C SER A 56 7.33 -27.38 -7.28
N THR A 57 6.64 -26.30 -7.67
CA THR A 57 5.93 -26.23 -8.95
C THR A 57 6.42 -25.09 -9.86
N LYS A 58 6.26 -25.27 -11.18
CA LYS A 58 6.80 -24.36 -12.19
C LYS A 58 6.13 -22.97 -12.20
N ASN A 59 4.86 -22.87 -11.79
CA ASN A 59 4.04 -21.67 -11.93
C ASN A 59 3.60 -21.05 -10.58
N THR A 60 4.21 -21.46 -9.46
CA THR A 60 3.98 -20.94 -8.12
C THR A 60 5.23 -20.26 -7.57
N ILE A 61 5.06 -19.48 -6.52
CA ILE A 61 6.13 -18.86 -5.73
C ILE A 61 6.02 -19.35 -4.29
N SER A 62 7.10 -19.31 -3.51
CA SER A 62 7.01 -19.72 -2.10
C SER A 62 6.08 -18.79 -1.31
N PRO A 63 5.48 -19.24 -0.19
CA PRO A 63 4.68 -18.40 0.68
C PRO A 63 5.39 -17.11 1.13
N LEU A 64 6.68 -17.20 1.42
CA LEU A 64 7.51 -16.04 1.77
C LEU A 64 7.75 -15.12 0.57
N GLN A 65 7.98 -15.67 -0.64
CA GLN A 65 8.09 -14.85 -1.85
C GLN A 65 6.77 -14.14 -2.17
N ALA A 66 5.63 -14.77 -1.92
CA ALA A 66 4.32 -14.15 -2.08
C ALA A 66 4.13 -12.98 -1.09
N LEU A 67 4.53 -13.18 0.17
CA LEU A 67 4.55 -12.13 1.18
C LEU A 67 5.44 -10.96 0.74
N LEU A 68 6.70 -11.21 0.37
CA LEU A 68 7.63 -10.16 -0.06
C LEU A 68 7.17 -9.46 -1.34
N THR A 69 6.50 -10.17 -2.26
CA THR A 69 5.89 -9.56 -3.44
C THR A 69 4.73 -8.64 -3.06
N ALA A 70 3.87 -9.06 -2.13
CA ALA A 70 2.80 -8.21 -1.61
C ALA A 70 3.37 -6.98 -0.85
N MET A 71 4.41 -7.18 -0.04
CA MET A 71 5.08 -6.07 0.64
C MET A 71 5.76 -5.10 -0.34
N SER A 72 6.27 -5.58 -1.47
CA SER A 72 6.85 -4.67 -2.47
C SER A 72 5.81 -3.77 -3.13
N THR A 73 4.51 -4.16 -3.14
CA THR A 73 3.43 -3.29 -3.62
C THR A 73 2.98 -2.28 -2.57
N SER A 74 2.88 -2.69 -1.31
CA SER A 74 2.42 -1.84 -0.21
C SER A 74 3.50 -0.84 0.25
N LEU A 75 4.76 -1.28 0.32
CA LEU A 75 5.89 -0.43 0.64
C LEU A 75 6.37 0.34 -0.59
N GLY A 76 5.80 1.51 -0.82
CA GLY A 76 6.11 2.38 -1.96
C GLY A 76 6.22 3.85 -1.56
N SER A 77 6.09 4.73 -2.55
CA SER A 77 6.03 6.18 -2.29
C SER A 77 4.90 6.58 -1.34
N GLY A 78 3.83 5.77 -1.24
CA GLY A 78 2.75 5.96 -0.29
C GLY A 78 3.20 5.92 1.18
N SER A 79 4.08 4.99 1.55
CA SER A 79 4.64 4.89 2.91
C SER A 79 5.60 6.03 3.23
N ILE A 80 6.26 6.59 2.21
CA ILE A 80 7.26 7.66 2.34
C ILE A 80 6.62 9.04 2.25
N ALA A 81 5.72 9.28 1.30
CA ALA A 81 5.11 10.58 1.05
C ALA A 81 3.64 10.69 1.52
N GLY A 82 2.89 9.58 1.53
CA GLY A 82 1.49 9.57 1.95
C GLY A 82 1.30 9.81 3.44
N VAL A 83 2.23 9.35 4.28
CA VAL A 83 2.21 9.57 5.73
C VAL A 83 2.53 11.03 6.08
N PRO A 84 3.59 11.66 5.55
CA PRO A 84 3.77 13.11 5.65
C PRO A 84 2.54 13.91 5.23
N LEU A 85 1.88 13.53 4.13
CA LEU A 85 0.63 14.16 3.70
C LEU A 85 -0.48 14.04 4.75
N ALA A 86 -0.64 12.86 5.35
CA ALA A 86 -1.62 12.67 6.42
C ALA A 86 -1.34 13.58 7.64
N ILE A 87 -0.06 13.81 7.97
CA ILE A 87 0.34 14.73 9.04
C ILE A 87 0.06 16.16 8.67
N VAL A 88 0.38 16.59 7.44
CA VAL A 88 0.14 17.98 6.99
C VAL A 88 -1.35 18.32 6.98
N ILE A 89 -2.20 17.41 6.55
CA ILE A 89 -3.65 17.64 6.47
C ILE A 89 -4.34 17.34 7.81
N GLY A 90 -3.97 16.22 8.44
CA GLY A 90 -4.64 15.67 9.62
C GLY A 90 -3.98 16.04 10.95
N GLY A 91 -2.81 16.68 10.92
CA GLY A 91 -1.99 16.92 12.10
C GLY A 91 -1.28 15.65 12.61
N PRO A 92 -0.42 15.80 13.63
CA PRO A 92 0.33 14.69 14.22
C PRO A 92 -0.55 13.52 14.69
N GLY A 93 -1.77 13.80 15.14
CA GLY A 93 -2.76 12.79 15.56
C GLY A 93 -3.15 11.77 14.50
N ALA A 94 -2.93 12.08 13.21
CA ALA A 94 -3.18 11.14 12.13
C ALA A 94 -2.36 9.84 12.27
N LEU A 95 -1.14 9.90 12.81
CA LEU A 95 -0.31 8.71 13.06
C LEU A 95 -0.95 7.72 14.03
N PHE A 96 -1.63 8.21 15.07
CA PHE A 96 -2.38 7.35 15.98
C PHE A 96 -3.48 6.58 15.25
N TRP A 97 -4.24 7.25 14.40
CA TRP A 97 -5.33 6.63 13.65
C TRP A 97 -4.85 5.68 12.54
N ILE A 98 -3.63 5.88 12.03
CA ILE A 98 -2.95 4.89 11.17
C ILE A 98 -2.80 3.57 11.92
N VAL A 99 -2.33 3.59 13.17
CA VAL A 99 -2.15 2.38 14.00
C VAL A 99 -3.49 1.73 14.32
N VAL A 100 -4.50 2.53 14.70
CA VAL A 100 -5.84 2.02 15.01
C VAL A 100 -6.42 1.27 13.82
N TYR A 101 -6.36 1.85 12.63
CA TYR A 101 -6.86 1.15 11.46
C TYR A 101 -6.02 -0.07 11.09
N ALA A 102 -4.70 0.03 11.14
CA ALA A 102 -3.82 -1.10 10.85
C ALA A 102 -4.13 -2.32 11.72
N PHE A 103 -4.44 -2.12 13.01
CA PHE A 103 -4.81 -3.19 13.92
C PHE A 103 -6.09 -3.91 13.48
N PHE A 104 -7.15 -3.17 13.16
CA PHE A 104 -8.41 -3.77 12.72
C PHE A 104 -8.38 -4.19 11.23
N GLY A 105 -7.78 -3.37 10.38
CA GLY A 105 -7.64 -3.64 8.95
C GLY A 105 -6.77 -4.87 8.64
N SER A 106 -5.85 -5.24 9.53
CA SER A 106 -5.06 -6.47 9.38
C SER A 106 -5.93 -7.72 9.22
N VAL A 107 -7.11 -7.75 9.86
CA VAL A 107 -8.05 -8.87 9.75
C VAL A 107 -8.78 -8.87 8.42
N THR A 108 -9.02 -7.71 7.80
CA THR A 108 -9.55 -7.68 6.42
C THR A 108 -8.54 -8.29 5.46
N LYS A 109 -7.26 -7.92 5.56
CA LYS A 109 -6.18 -8.48 4.74
C LYS A 109 -6.01 -10.00 4.96
N PHE A 110 -6.13 -10.48 6.22
CA PHE A 110 -6.19 -11.90 6.53
C PHE A 110 -7.30 -12.60 5.76
N THR A 111 -8.50 -12.06 5.82
CA THR A 111 -9.71 -12.63 5.21
C THR A 111 -9.60 -12.66 3.69
N GLU A 112 -9.15 -11.57 3.07
CA GLU A 112 -8.90 -11.44 1.64
C GLU A 112 -7.95 -12.52 1.13
N VAL A 113 -6.82 -12.70 1.82
CA VAL A 113 -5.79 -13.66 1.41
C VAL A 113 -6.22 -15.10 1.66
N ALA A 114 -6.91 -15.38 2.77
CA ALA A 114 -7.48 -16.70 3.03
C ALA A 114 -8.46 -17.10 1.91
N PHE A 115 -9.34 -16.19 1.50
CA PHE A 115 -10.25 -16.46 0.38
C PHE A 115 -9.54 -16.52 -0.98
N ALA A 116 -8.47 -15.75 -1.19
CA ALA A 116 -7.69 -15.83 -2.42
C ALA A 116 -7.04 -17.19 -2.61
N ILE A 117 -6.58 -17.86 -1.55
CA ILE A 117 -6.06 -19.21 -1.58
C ILE A 117 -7.21 -20.23 -1.75
N LYS A 118 -8.30 -20.05 -1.01
CA LYS A 118 -9.45 -20.98 -1.03
C LYS A 118 -10.14 -21.05 -2.39
N TYR A 119 -10.33 -19.92 -3.05
CA TYR A 119 -11.09 -19.80 -4.30
C TYR A 119 -10.24 -19.65 -5.56
N ARG A 120 -8.93 -19.86 -5.46
CA ARG A 120 -8.08 -19.88 -6.63
C ARG A 120 -8.34 -21.12 -7.49
N THR A 121 -8.22 -20.97 -8.80
CA THR A 121 -8.34 -22.03 -9.78
C THR A 121 -7.06 -22.15 -10.62
N ARG A 122 -6.91 -23.24 -11.33
CA ARG A 122 -5.81 -23.42 -12.30
C ARG A 122 -6.38 -23.33 -13.72
N ALA A 123 -5.76 -22.49 -14.55
CA ALA A 123 -6.06 -22.43 -15.97
C ALA A 123 -5.53 -23.67 -16.71
N GLU A 124 -5.90 -23.82 -17.99
CA GLU A 124 -5.46 -24.92 -18.85
C GLU A 124 -3.92 -25.01 -18.98
N ASP A 125 -3.25 -23.87 -19.00
CA ASP A 125 -1.78 -23.75 -19.00
C ASP A 125 -1.13 -23.96 -17.61
N ARG A 126 -1.91 -24.42 -16.62
CA ARG A 126 -1.54 -24.58 -15.21
C ARG A 126 -1.14 -23.28 -14.50
N SER A 127 -1.39 -22.13 -15.09
CA SER A 127 -1.24 -20.85 -14.36
C SER A 127 -2.34 -20.70 -13.31
N ILE A 128 -2.01 -20.03 -12.21
CA ILE A 128 -2.99 -19.76 -11.14
C ILE A 128 -3.81 -18.53 -11.53
N ILE A 129 -5.12 -18.71 -11.51
CA ILE A 129 -6.13 -17.65 -11.54
C ILE A 129 -6.62 -17.49 -10.10
N GLY A 130 -6.33 -16.36 -9.49
CA GLY A 130 -6.65 -16.10 -8.09
C GLY A 130 -6.63 -14.60 -7.80
N GLY A 131 -6.95 -14.27 -6.56
CA GLY A 131 -7.07 -12.89 -6.11
C GLY A 131 -8.52 -12.45 -5.94
N PRO A 132 -8.78 -11.15 -5.82
CA PRO A 132 -10.11 -10.63 -5.49
C PRO A 132 -11.18 -11.04 -6.50
N THR A 133 -10.89 -10.97 -7.78
CA THR A 133 -11.85 -11.34 -8.83
C THR A 133 -12.34 -12.78 -8.68
N SER A 134 -11.49 -13.70 -8.20
CA SER A 134 -11.86 -15.11 -8.03
C SER A 134 -12.79 -15.31 -6.84
N TYR A 135 -12.48 -14.80 -5.65
CA TYR A 135 -13.38 -14.98 -4.52
C TYR A 135 -14.65 -14.12 -4.61
N LEU A 136 -14.56 -12.93 -5.22
CA LEU A 136 -15.74 -12.10 -5.46
C LEU A 136 -16.72 -12.74 -6.44
N TRP A 137 -16.22 -13.52 -7.42
CA TRP A 137 -17.07 -14.29 -8.30
C TRP A 137 -17.97 -15.27 -7.53
N HIS A 138 -17.43 -15.87 -6.47
CA HIS A 138 -18.19 -16.78 -5.59
C HIS A 138 -19.16 -16.03 -4.65
N ALA A 139 -18.89 -14.77 -4.35
CA ALA A 139 -19.84 -13.94 -3.62
C ALA A 139 -20.97 -13.47 -4.55
N HIS A 140 -20.62 -12.82 -5.64
CA HIS A 140 -21.53 -12.40 -6.71
C HIS A 140 -20.74 -11.96 -7.96
N PRO A 141 -21.05 -12.44 -9.17
CA PRO A 141 -20.32 -12.11 -10.41
C PRO A 141 -20.19 -10.60 -10.68
N PHE A 142 -21.22 -9.81 -10.38
CA PHE A 142 -21.18 -8.36 -10.55
C PHE A 142 -20.07 -7.71 -9.73
N LEU A 143 -19.83 -8.16 -8.48
CA LEU A 143 -18.75 -7.63 -7.64
C LEU A 143 -17.37 -7.94 -8.25
N ALA A 144 -17.20 -9.11 -8.87
CA ALA A 144 -15.96 -9.48 -9.54
C ALA A 144 -15.69 -8.61 -10.76
N TYR A 145 -16.70 -8.34 -11.59
CA TYR A 145 -16.57 -7.45 -12.75
C TYR A 145 -16.31 -6.01 -12.32
N TRP A 146 -17.06 -5.50 -11.34
CA TRP A 146 -16.89 -4.15 -10.80
C TRP A 146 -15.45 -3.97 -10.27
N TYR A 147 -15.03 -4.86 -9.35
CA TYR A 147 -13.67 -4.82 -8.81
C TYR A 147 -12.62 -4.91 -9.91
N GLY A 148 -12.76 -5.89 -10.80
CA GLY A 148 -11.80 -6.15 -11.87
C GLY A 148 -11.57 -4.94 -12.77
N ALA A 149 -12.64 -4.26 -13.21
CA ALA A 149 -12.55 -3.10 -14.07
C ALA A 149 -11.84 -1.93 -13.39
N LEU A 150 -12.19 -1.63 -12.13
CA LEU A 150 -11.57 -0.53 -11.38
C LEU A 150 -10.13 -0.85 -10.95
N ALA A 151 -9.83 -2.10 -10.66
CA ALA A 151 -8.47 -2.53 -10.32
C ALA A 151 -7.48 -2.31 -11.47
N LEU A 152 -7.90 -2.42 -12.74
CA LEU A 152 -7.05 -2.08 -13.90
C LEU A 152 -6.58 -0.63 -13.83
N ILE A 153 -7.51 0.28 -13.54
CA ILE A 153 -7.22 1.72 -13.45
C ILE A 153 -6.42 2.02 -12.18
N LEU A 154 -6.79 1.43 -11.06
CA LEU A 154 -6.12 1.61 -9.77
C LEU A 154 -4.64 1.25 -9.85
N PHE A 155 -4.30 0.08 -10.38
CA PHE A 155 -2.92 -0.37 -10.48
C PHE A 155 -2.09 0.43 -11.47
N ALA A 156 -2.68 0.84 -12.60
CA ALA A 156 -2.01 1.71 -13.55
C ALA A 156 -1.76 3.11 -12.96
N GLY A 157 -2.74 3.67 -12.25
CA GLY A 157 -2.63 4.95 -11.59
C GLY A 157 -1.64 4.94 -10.42
N TRP A 158 -1.63 3.87 -9.61
CA TRP A 158 -0.62 3.70 -8.57
C TRP A 158 0.79 3.58 -9.14
N SER A 159 0.96 2.88 -10.27
CA SER A 159 2.26 2.84 -10.97
C SER A 159 2.67 4.22 -11.50
N ALA A 160 1.70 5.00 -11.99
CA ALA A 160 1.93 6.39 -12.43
C ALA A 160 2.37 7.30 -11.27
N LEU A 161 1.76 7.16 -10.07
CA LEU A 161 2.18 7.87 -8.85
C LEU A 161 3.63 7.53 -8.45
N GLN A 162 4.05 6.26 -8.61
CA GLN A 162 5.44 5.89 -8.35
C GLN A 162 6.41 6.60 -9.30
N ALA A 163 6.08 6.63 -10.61
CA ALA A 163 6.88 7.35 -11.60
C ALA A 163 6.95 8.85 -11.31
N LYS A 164 5.82 9.45 -10.86
CA LYS A 164 5.77 10.87 -10.46
C LYS A 164 6.66 11.17 -9.25
N ALA A 165 6.59 10.34 -8.21
CA ALA A 165 7.39 10.53 -7.01
C ALA A 165 8.90 10.57 -7.32
N LEU A 166 9.35 9.65 -8.18
CA LEU A 166 10.76 9.63 -8.61
C LEU A 166 11.10 10.81 -9.53
N SER A 167 10.19 11.17 -10.44
CA SER A 167 10.34 12.31 -11.35
C SER A 167 10.52 13.63 -10.59
N GLU A 168 9.75 13.90 -9.55
CA GLU A 168 9.87 15.12 -8.73
C GLU A 168 11.22 15.21 -8.01
N VAL A 169 11.75 14.10 -7.52
CA VAL A 169 13.08 14.09 -6.88
C VAL A 169 14.18 14.33 -7.88
N PHE A 170 14.14 13.67 -9.05
CA PHE A 170 15.15 13.88 -10.09
C PHE A 170 15.06 15.25 -10.74
N PHE A 171 13.86 15.84 -10.83
CA PHE A 171 13.67 17.20 -11.32
C PHE A 171 14.41 18.23 -10.44
N ARG A 172 14.43 18.06 -9.11
CA ARG A 172 15.23 18.87 -8.19
C ARG A 172 16.74 18.76 -8.44
N LEU A 173 17.19 17.63 -9.01
CA LEU A 173 18.58 17.41 -9.40
C LEU A 173 18.88 17.90 -10.83
N GLY A 174 17.95 18.59 -11.49
CA GLY A 174 18.10 19.12 -12.84
C GLY A 174 17.81 18.13 -13.97
N VAL A 175 17.25 16.94 -13.66
CA VAL A 175 16.87 15.95 -14.69
C VAL A 175 15.41 16.19 -15.11
N SER A 176 15.17 16.27 -16.42
CA SER A 176 13.81 16.47 -16.96
C SER A 176 12.87 15.34 -16.58
N GLU A 177 11.60 15.69 -16.24
CA GLU A 177 10.54 14.74 -15.95
C GLU A 177 10.28 13.76 -17.11
N TYR A 178 10.44 14.20 -18.36
CA TYR A 178 10.31 13.35 -19.55
C TYR A 178 11.39 12.26 -19.60
N ILE A 179 12.63 12.60 -19.25
CA ILE A 179 13.75 11.65 -19.23
C ILE A 179 13.51 10.62 -18.10
N THR A 180 13.21 11.09 -16.90
CA THR A 180 12.94 10.20 -15.75
C THR A 180 11.77 9.28 -16.05
N GLY A 181 10.65 9.83 -16.54
CA GLY A 181 9.46 9.06 -16.91
C GLY A 181 9.75 8.02 -17.98
N GLY A 182 10.47 8.39 -19.04
CA GLY A 182 10.85 7.46 -20.10
C GLY A 182 11.72 6.31 -19.62
N VAL A 183 12.79 6.63 -18.89
CA VAL A 183 13.74 5.63 -18.35
C VAL A 183 13.03 4.67 -17.39
N VAL A 184 12.28 5.19 -16.41
CA VAL A 184 11.60 4.37 -15.43
C VAL A 184 10.55 3.48 -16.09
N SER A 185 9.73 4.02 -16.99
CA SER A 185 8.67 3.27 -17.68
C SER A 185 9.25 2.11 -18.51
N LEU A 186 10.32 2.36 -19.28
CA LEU A 186 10.98 1.32 -20.08
C LEU A 186 11.68 0.27 -19.22
N PHE A 187 12.29 0.68 -18.11
CA PHE A 187 12.92 -0.24 -17.16
C PHE A 187 11.90 -1.18 -16.51
N ILE A 188 10.75 -0.64 -16.06
CA ILE A 188 9.66 -1.44 -15.50
C ILE A 188 9.09 -2.40 -16.56
N PHE A 189 8.89 -1.93 -17.80
CA PHE A 189 8.44 -2.80 -18.90
C PHE A 189 9.36 -3.99 -19.13
N TYR A 190 10.67 -3.75 -19.14
CA TYR A 190 11.67 -4.81 -19.26
C TYR A 190 11.56 -5.86 -18.15
N ILE A 191 11.26 -5.44 -16.90
CA ILE A 191 11.07 -6.37 -15.77
C ILE A 191 9.77 -7.19 -15.95
N LEU A 192 8.67 -6.55 -16.35
CA LEU A 192 7.34 -7.16 -16.46
C LEU A 192 7.29 -8.30 -17.48
N ILE A 193 8.01 -8.19 -18.60
CA ILE A 193 8.09 -9.26 -19.60
C ILE A 193 8.64 -10.56 -19.00
N GLY A 194 9.40 -10.50 -17.91
CA GLY A 194 9.96 -11.68 -17.24
C GLY A 194 8.97 -12.51 -16.41
N GLY A 195 7.73 -12.04 -16.24
CA GLY A 195 6.63 -12.75 -15.58
C GLY A 195 6.80 -12.94 -14.07
N ALA A 196 5.85 -13.68 -13.46
CA ALA A 196 5.69 -13.81 -12.00
C ALA A 196 6.96 -14.29 -11.26
N LYS A 197 7.70 -15.25 -11.81
CA LYS A 197 8.92 -15.76 -11.16
C LYS A 197 10.03 -14.73 -11.07
N ARG A 198 10.23 -13.94 -12.14
CA ARG A 198 11.22 -12.87 -12.16
C ARG A 198 10.84 -11.77 -11.17
N ILE A 199 9.55 -11.44 -11.10
CA ILE A 199 9.01 -10.45 -10.17
C ILE A 199 9.17 -10.93 -8.73
N GLY A 200 8.76 -12.16 -8.40
CA GLY A 200 8.92 -12.73 -7.07
C GLY A 200 10.39 -12.82 -6.62
N LYS A 201 11.30 -13.20 -7.54
CA LYS A 201 12.74 -13.21 -7.26
C LYS A 201 13.27 -11.79 -7.03
N LEU A 202 12.87 -10.82 -7.84
CA LEU A 202 13.25 -9.41 -7.68
C LEU A 202 12.81 -8.89 -6.32
N SER A 203 11.52 -9.07 -5.97
CA SER A 203 10.97 -8.61 -4.68
C SER A 203 11.69 -9.24 -3.48
N SER A 204 12.12 -10.51 -3.60
CA SER A 204 12.86 -11.20 -2.53
C SER A 204 14.21 -10.56 -2.18
N TYR A 205 14.87 -9.92 -3.13
CA TYR A 205 16.12 -9.18 -2.88
C TYR A 205 15.84 -7.70 -2.59
N LEU A 206 14.93 -7.11 -3.34
CA LEU A 206 14.68 -5.68 -3.31
C LEU A 206 14.06 -5.24 -1.98
N VAL A 207 13.04 -5.98 -1.48
CA VAL A 207 12.34 -5.63 -0.24
C VAL A 207 13.29 -5.58 0.97
N PRO A 208 14.11 -6.59 1.28
CA PRO A 208 15.03 -6.50 2.41
C PRO A 208 16.04 -5.34 2.29
N ILE A 209 16.58 -5.08 1.08
CA ILE A 209 17.55 -4.01 0.86
C ILE A 209 16.91 -2.64 1.06
N MET A 210 15.75 -2.38 0.42
CA MET A 210 15.05 -1.10 0.54
C MET A 210 14.60 -0.84 1.98
N CYS A 211 14.05 -1.85 2.65
CA CYS A 211 13.61 -1.73 4.04
C CYS A 211 14.78 -1.43 4.97
N THR A 212 15.89 -2.16 4.83
CA THR A 212 17.05 -1.99 5.72
C THR A 212 17.71 -0.62 5.51
N SER A 213 17.95 -0.21 4.26
CA SER A 213 18.60 1.08 3.97
C SER A 213 17.79 2.26 4.48
N TYR A 214 16.49 2.25 4.22
CA TYR A 214 15.57 3.31 4.68
C TYR A 214 15.44 3.33 6.21
N LEU A 215 15.25 2.15 6.81
CA LEU A 215 15.09 2.02 8.27
C LEU A 215 16.31 2.51 9.03
N LEU A 216 17.51 2.13 8.58
CA LEU A 216 18.76 2.56 9.24
C LEU A 216 18.92 4.08 9.19
N ALA A 217 18.64 4.72 8.06
CA ALA A 217 18.70 6.16 7.94
C ALA A 217 17.66 6.86 8.83
N CYS A 218 16.41 6.39 8.83
CA CYS A 218 15.37 6.94 9.69
C CYS A 218 15.69 6.78 11.17
N LEU A 219 16.16 5.58 11.58
CA LEU A 219 16.56 5.34 12.98
C LEU A 219 17.71 6.25 13.39
N PHE A 220 18.69 6.45 12.51
CA PHE A 220 19.78 7.37 12.80
C PHE A 220 19.28 8.78 13.04
N ILE A 221 18.36 9.30 12.21
CA ILE A 221 17.74 10.64 12.41
C ILE A 221 17.01 10.70 13.75
N LEU A 222 16.18 9.69 14.06
CA LEU A 222 15.37 9.69 15.28
C LEU A 222 16.19 9.56 16.56
N LEU A 223 17.33 8.87 16.51
CA LEU A 223 18.21 8.66 17.68
C LEU A 223 19.09 9.87 18.00
N GLN A 224 19.15 10.90 17.13
CA GLN A 224 19.91 12.12 17.40
C GLN A 224 19.29 12.95 18.53
N ASP A 225 17.96 12.89 18.70
CA ASP A 225 17.26 13.62 19.75
C ASP A 225 16.13 12.75 20.36
N ILE A 226 16.53 11.86 21.27
CA ILE A 226 15.59 10.96 21.95
C ILE A 226 14.57 11.72 22.81
N PRO A 227 14.93 12.80 23.57
CA PRO A 227 13.96 13.60 24.28
C PRO A 227 12.88 14.17 23.37
N LEU A 228 13.25 14.77 22.24
CA LEU A 228 12.31 15.32 21.26
C LEU A 228 11.43 14.22 20.64
N LEU A 229 11.98 13.03 20.38
CA LEU A 229 11.18 11.88 19.92
C LEU A 229 10.09 11.51 20.94
N GLY A 230 10.41 11.55 22.24
CA GLY A 230 9.44 11.34 23.32
C GLY A 230 8.34 12.40 23.35
N GLU A 231 8.71 13.68 23.17
CA GLU A 231 7.74 14.79 23.06
C GLU A 231 6.82 14.60 21.84
N MET A 232 7.37 14.24 20.68
CA MET A 232 6.58 13.99 19.47
C MET A 232 5.64 12.79 19.63
N PHE A 233 6.05 11.74 20.33
CA PHE A 233 5.18 10.62 20.67
C PHE A 233 3.98 11.07 21.52
N MET A 234 4.22 11.86 22.56
CA MET A 234 3.15 12.43 23.38
C MET A 234 2.26 13.40 22.61
N LEU A 235 2.86 14.17 21.68
CA LEU A 235 2.12 15.04 20.77
C LEU A 235 1.14 14.25 19.90
N VAL A 236 1.59 13.14 19.29
CA VAL A 236 0.74 12.26 18.46
C VAL A 236 -0.46 11.75 19.27
N ILE A 237 -0.23 11.25 20.49
CA ILE A 237 -1.33 10.75 21.33
C ILE A 237 -2.28 11.89 21.72
N SER A 238 -1.76 13.03 22.17
CA SER A 238 -2.61 14.15 22.59
C SER A 238 -3.44 14.71 21.43
N LYS A 239 -2.84 14.84 20.23
CA LYS A 239 -3.49 15.39 19.03
C LYS A 239 -4.38 14.39 18.30
N ALA A 240 -4.35 13.12 18.67
CA ALA A 240 -5.34 12.15 18.23
C ALA A 240 -6.75 12.44 18.77
N PHE A 241 -6.83 13.13 19.93
CA PHE A 241 -8.10 13.39 20.64
C PHE A 241 -8.34 14.90 20.89
N THR A 242 -7.42 15.78 20.49
CA THR A 242 -7.57 17.22 20.58
C THR A 242 -7.24 17.89 19.24
N ALA A 243 -7.90 19.04 18.97
CA ALA A 243 -7.61 19.80 17.77
C ALA A 243 -6.15 20.32 17.77
N THR A 244 -5.55 20.34 16.60
CA THR A 244 -4.21 20.92 16.39
C THR A 244 -4.37 22.35 15.95
N ALA A 245 -3.73 23.28 16.67
CA ALA A 245 -3.74 24.71 16.32
C ALA A 245 -2.90 24.96 15.06
N THR A 246 -3.18 26.06 14.38
CA THR A 246 -2.36 26.55 13.26
C THR A 246 -0.97 26.94 13.75
N THR A 247 0.07 26.50 13.05
CA THR A 247 1.47 26.81 13.40
C THR A 247 2.30 26.84 12.12
N GLY A 248 2.99 27.94 11.88
CA GLY A 248 3.79 28.12 10.66
C GLY A 248 2.93 28.00 9.40
N GLY A 249 3.32 27.14 8.46
CA GLY A 249 2.56 26.81 7.25
C GLY A 249 1.44 25.79 7.45
N PHE A 250 1.23 25.26 8.67
CA PHE A 250 0.19 24.28 8.99
C PHE A 250 -1.14 24.97 9.31
N LEU A 251 -2.23 24.55 8.64
CA LEU A 251 -3.56 25.20 8.76
C LEU A 251 -4.36 24.76 10.00
N GLY A 252 -3.83 23.81 10.78
CA GLY A 252 -4.55 23.18 11.89
C GLY A 252 -5.47 22.03 11.44
N ALA A 253 -5.79 21.14 12.35
CA ALA A 253 -6.68 20.02 12.08
C ALA A 253 -7.59 19.71 13.26
N THR A 254 -8.82 19.30 12.97
CA THR A 254 -9.74 18.74 13.96
C THR A 254 -9.44 17.25 14.18
N VAL A 255 -9.88 16.71 15.33
CA VAL A 255 -9.81 15.26 15.62
C VAL A 255 -10.41 14.43 14.50
N PHE A 256 -11.51 14.90 13.92
CA PHE A 256 -12.19 14.24 12.81
C PHE A 256 -11.33 14.19 11.55
N ILE A 257 -10.64 15.27 11.21
CA ILE A 257 -9.71 15.31 10.06
C ILE A 257 -8.53 14.38 10.30
N ALA A 258 -7.95 14.38 11.52
CA ALA A 258 -6.86 13.48 11.90
C ALA A 258 -7.27 12.01 11.77
N MET A 259 -8.45 11.64 12.27
CA MET A 259 -9.00 10.31 12.17
C MET A 259 -9.22 9.90 10.70
N ARG A 260 -9.89 10.74 9.91
CA ARG A 260 -10.15 10.49 8.49
C ARG A 260 -8.85 10.25 7.72
N GLN A 261 -7.89 11.16 7.83
CA GLN A 261 -6.62 11.08 7.12
C GLN A 261 -5.80 9.86 7.58
N GLY A 262 -5.75 9.59 8.88
CA GLY A 262 -5.02 8.44 9.41
C GLY A 262 -5.60 7.11 8.92
N ILE A 263 -6.91 6.91 9.01
CA ILE A 263 -7.57 5.67 8.58
C ILE A 263 -7.44 5.49 7.06
N PHE A 264 -7.75 6.55 6.28
CA PHE A 264 -7.74 6.45 4.83
C PHE A 264 -6.34 6.18 4.27
N LYS A 265 -5.33 6.91 4.76
CA LYS A 265 -3.94 6.67 4.33
C LYS A 265 -3.38 5.35 4.86
N SER A 266 -3.82 4.87 6.03
CA SER A 266 -3.50 3.51 6.48
C SER A 266 -4.06 2.44 5.54
N ALA A 267 -5.33 2.55 5.12
CA ALA A 267 -5.93 1.65 4.13
C ALA A 267 -5.18 1.70 2.79
N TYR A 268 -4.76 2.91 2.37
CA TYR A 268 -3.97 3.11 1.16
C TYR A 268 -2.61 2.40 1.21
N VAL A 269 -1.86 2.61 2.31
CA VAL A 269 -0.49 2.07 2.43
C VAL A 269 -0.48 0.58 2.73
N THR A 270 -1.34 0.11 3.64
CA THR A 270 -1.38 -1.30 4.03
C THR A 270 -2.16 -2.16 3.04
N GLU A 271 -2.89 -1.54 2.09
CA GLU A 271 -3.78 -2.20 1.14
C GLU A 271 -4.88 -3.05 1.81
N ALA A 272 -5.03 -2.97 3.13
CA ALA A 272 -6.01 -3.72 3.88
C ALA A 272 -7.43 -3.23 3.56
N GLY A 273 -8.32 -4.11 3.18
CA GLY A 273 -9.68 -3.79 2.74
C GLY A 273 -9.80 -3.44 1.25
N VAL A 274 -8.66 -3.28 0.55
CA VAL A 274 -8.63 -3.01 -0.89
C VAL A 274 -8.59 -4.29 -1.72
N GLY A 275 -8.08 -5.40 -1.14
CA GLY A 275 -8.00 -6.70 -1.80
C GLY A 275 -6.74 -6.93 -2.63
N THR A 276 -5.93 -5.91 -2.88
CA THR A 276 -4.81 -5.94 -3.83
C THR A 276 -3.72 -6.94 -3.46
N ALA A 277 -3.42 -7.10 -2.17
CA ALA A 277 -2.47 -8.10 -1.67
C ALA A 277 -2.88 -9.56 -1.98
N ALA A 278 -4.16 -9.80 -2.23
CA ALA A 278 -4.66 -11.13 -2.53
C ALA A 278 -4.11 -11.70 -3.86
N PHE A 279 -3.72 -10.86 -4.83
CA PHE A 279 -3.15 -11.31 -6.11
C PHE A 279 -1.80 -12.04 -5.94
N PRO A 280 -0.76 -11.45 -5.34
CA PRO A 280 0.51 -12.16 -5.15
C PRO A 280 0.37 -13.35 -4.20
N HIS A 281 -0.43 -13.21 -3.14
CA HIS A 281 -0.64 -14.31 -2.20
C HIS A 281 -1.36 -15.51 -2.82
N ALA A 282 -2.26 -15.32 -3.80
CA ALA A 282 -2.90 -16.40 -4.52
C ALA A 282 -1.90 -17.33 -5.25
N LEU A 283 -0.71 -16.82 -5.60
CA LEU A 283 0.35 -17.58 -6.28
C LEU A 283 1.20 -18.44 -5.34
N ALA A 284 1.00 -18.31 -4.02
CA ALA A 284 1.79 -19.04 -3.02
C ALA A 284 1.62 -20.57 -3.17
N ASP A 285 2.74 -21.29 -3.11
CA ASP A 285 2.75 -22.76 -3.13
C ASP A 285 2.38 -23.31 -1.73
N THR A 286 1.11 -23.21 -1.39
CA THR A 286 0.54 -23.66 -0.11
C THR A 286 -0.90 -24.08 -0.28
N ASP A 287 -1.33 -25.07 0.52
CA ASP A 287 -2.73 -25.47 0.64
C ASP A 287 -3.40 -24.88 1.88
N SER A 288 -2.61 -24.25 2.77
CA SER A 288 -3.12 -23.61 3.99
C SER A 288 -3.56 -22.16 3.73
N ALA A 289 -4.84 -21.96 3.50
CA ALA A 289 -5.43 -20.62 3.37
C ALA A 289 -5.22 -19.77 4.64
N THR A 290 -5.35 -20.40 5.81
CA THR A 290 -5.16 -19.72 7.09
C THR A 290 -3.72 -19.27 7.31
N ASP A 291 -2.71 -20.10 6.98
CA ASP A 291 -1.31 -19.73 7.18
C ASP A 291 -0.89 -18.58 6.25
N GLN A 292 -1.34 -18.62 5.00
CA GLN A 292 -1.07 -17.52 4.08
C GLN A 292 -1.78 -16.23 4.50
N GLY A 293 -3.01 -16.33 5.00
CA GLY A 293 -3.73 -15.21 5.60
C GLY A 293 -3.01 -14.62 6.81
N ILE A 294 -2.43 -15.46 7.69
CA ILE A 294 -1.64 -15.01 8.84
C ILE A 294 -0.39 -14.23 8.37
N LEU A 295 0.32 -14.71 7.37
CA LEU A 295 1.45 -13.97 6.80
C LEU A 295 1.04 -12.59 6.31
N ALA A 296 -0.06 -12.50 5.57
CA ALA A 296 -0.60 -11.24 5.07
C ALA A 296 -1.08 -10.31 6.20
N MET A 297 -1.70 -10.86 7.25
CA MET A 297 -2.14 -10.08 8.41
C MET A 297 -0.98 -9.37 9.12
N TYR A 298 0.11 -10.09 9.36
CA TYR A 298 1.26 -9.51 10.05
C TYR A 298 2.12 -8.62 9.17
N SER A 299 2.03 -8.71 7.81
CA SER A 299 2.67 -7.71 6.94
C SER A 299 2.13 -6.30 7.18
N VAL A 300 0.85 -6.16 7.55
CA VAL A 300 0.25 -4.87 7.89
C VAL A 300 0.99 -4.19 9.05
N ALA A 301 1.43 -4.96 10.05
CA ALA A 301 2.21 -4.41 11.16
C ALA A 301 3.57 -3.89 10.70
N ILE A 302 4.21 -4.57 9.74
CA ILE A 302 5.49 -4.14 9.15
C ILE A 302 5.27 -2.86 8.34
N ASP A 303 4.27 -2.82 7.46
CA ASP A 303 3.93 -1.64 6.67
C ASP A 303 3.65 -0.43 7.58
N THR A 304 2.89 -0.64 8.66
CA THR A 304 2.57 0.39 9.65
C THR A 304 3.80 0.89 10.40
N PHE A 305 4.73 0.00 10.73
CA PHE A 305 5.98 0.37 11.37
C PHE A 305 6.81 1.33 10.49
N PHE A 306 6.89 1.06 9.17
CA PHE A 306 7.52 1.99 8.23
C PHE A 306 6.80 3.33 8.15
N CYS A 307 5.47 3.33 8.17
CA CYS A 307 4.67 4.56 8.22
C CYS A 307 4.98 5.39 9.46
N LEU A 308 5.03 4.75 10.63
CA LEU A 308 5.31 5.43 11.89
C LEU A 308 6.71 6.05 11.90
N ILE A 309 7.71 5.29 11.48
CA ILE A 309 9.09 5.79 11.40
C ILE A 309 9.18 6.99 10.46
N SER A 310 8.59 6.91 9.25
CA SER A 310 8.54 8.02 8.31
C SER A 310 7.85 9.25 8.92
N GLY A 311 6.72 9.03 9.61
CA GLY A 311 5.98 10.09 10.27
C GLY A 311 6.78 10.75 11.41
N PHE A 312 7.43 9.95 12.25
CA PHE A 312 8.27 10.50 13.34
C PHE A 312 9.48 11.26 12.82
N VAL A 313 10.13 10.84 11.72
CA VAL A 313 11.20 11.58 11.07
C VAL A 313 10.72 12.98 10.67
N VAL A 314 9.54 13.07 10.05
CA VAL A 314 8.95 14.36 9.65
C VAL A 314 8.56 15.23 10.85
N LEU A 315 8.09 14.64 11.94
CA LEU A 315 7.74 15.34 13.16
C LEU A 315 8.99 15.88 13.89
N VAL A 316 9.99 15.04 14.11
CA VAL A 316 11.23 15.39 14.83
C VAL A 316 12.03 16.45 14.08
N THR A 317 12.10 16.37 12.74
CA THR A 317 12.78 17.40 11.93
C THR A 317 11.98 18.70 11.81
N GLY A 318 10.72 18.74 12.24
CA GLY A 318 9.87 19.92 12.20
C GLY A 318 9.37 20.35 10.82
N VAL A 319 9.73 19.64 9.75
CA VAL A 319 9.38 20.01 8.36
C VAL A 319 7.88 20.01 8.10
N TRP A 320 7.07 19.31 8.88
CA TRP A 320 5.61 19.27 8.75
C TRP A 320 4.92 20.61 8.89
N THR A 321 5.59 21.60 9.48
CA THR A 321 5.07 22.97 9.66
C THR A 321 5.51 23.93 8.56
N SER A 322 6.32 23.49 7.59
CA SER A 322 6.90 24.35 6.54
C SER A 322 5.92 24.74 5.45
N GLY A 323 4.78 24.05 5.32
CA GLY A 323 3.84 24.23 4.20
C GLY A 323 4.31 23.66 2.86
N ALA A 324 5.41 22.89 2.85
CA ALA A 324 5.96 22.27 1.65
C ALA A 324 5.05 21.14 1.11
N ALA A 325 5.19 20.80 -0.19
CA ALA A 325 4.47 19.69 -0.81
C ALA A 325 4.94 18.33 -0.29
N CYS A 326 4.06 17.33 -0.28
CA CYS A 326 4.26 16.02 0.38
C CYS A 326 5.56 15.29 0.06
N ASN A 327 5.90 15.18 -1.23
CA ASN A 327 7.10 14.45 -1.66
C ASN A 327 8.39 15.20 -1.29
N SER A 328 8.31 16.54 -1.12
CA SER A 328 9.45 17.33 -0.69
C SER A 328 9.71 17.25 0.81
N LEU A 329 8.67 17.03 1.62
CA LEU A 329 8.80 16.99 3.08
C LEU A 329 9.77 15.91 3.57
N ILE A 330 9.67 14.70 3.03
CA ILE A 330 10.58 13.63 3.44
C ILE A 330 12.01 13.89 2.95
N PHE A 331 12.16 14.49 1.76
CA PHE A 331 13.47 14.90 1.26
C PHE A 331 14.10 15.95 2.16
N ASP A 332 13.34 16.98 2.51
CA ASP A 332 13.79 18.06 3.41
C ASP A 332 14.09 17.49 4.82
N ALA A 333 13.31 16.52 5.30
CA ALA A 333 13.57 15.85 6.57
C ALA A 333 14.89 15.06 6.58
N PHE A 334 15.21 14.37 5.48
CA PHE A 334 16.47 13.66 5.34
C PHE A 334 17.67 14.59 5.16
N ASP A 335 17.49 15.71 4.45
CA ASP A 335 18.54 16.72 4.28
C ASP A 335 18.88 17.41 5.61
N LEU A 336 17.87 17.74 6.41
CA LEU A 336 18.07 18.31 7.76
C LEU A 336 18.64 17.28 8.75
N GLY A 337 18.12 16.05 8.75
CA GLY A 337 18.53 15.02 9.72
C GLY A 337 19.85 14.35 9.41
N LEU A 338 20.25 14.27 8.14
CA LEU A 338 21.49 13.69 7.64
C LEU A 338 22.09 14.57 6.54
N PRO A 339 22.64 15.74 6.85
CA PRO A 339 23.19 16.64 5.86
C PRO A 339 24.19 15.92 4.92
N THR A 340 24.11 16.19 3.62
CA THR A 340 24.97 15.64 2.56
C THR A 340 24.67 14.18 2.17
N ILE A 341 24.46 13.27 3.13
CA ILE A 341 24.28 11.83 2.86
C ILE A 341 22.80 11.45 2.80
N GLY A 342 21.95 12.12 3.59
CA GLY A 342 20.51 11.82 3.70
C GLY A 342 19.77 11.84 2.36
N PRO A 343 19.91 12.89 1.55
CA PRO A 343 19.31 12.94 0.22
C PRO A 343 19.72 11.77 -0.68
N ALA A 344 20.99 11.38 -0.66
CA ALA A 344 21.49 10.26 -1.46
C ALA A 344 20.90 8.92 -1.02
N ILE A 345 20.82 8.67 0.29
CA ILE A 345 20.19 7.46 0.85
C ILE A 345 18.68 7.43 0.51
N LEU A 346 18.02 8.57 0.64
CA LEU A 346 16.59 8.66 0.29
C LEU A 346 16.36 8.36 -1.20
N ILE A 347 17.15 8.96 -2.10
CA ILE A 347 17.04 8.72 -3.54
C ILE A 347 17.27 7.25 -3.85
N PHE A 348 18.33 6.65 -3.29
CA PHE A 348 18.59 5.22 -3.45
C PHE A 348 17.42 4.37 -2.99
N SER A 349 16.93 4.62 -1.78
CA SER A 349 15.78 3.92 -1.23
C SER A 349 14.52 4.11 -2.11
N LEU A 350 14.26 5.34 -2.55
CA LEU A 350 13.11 5.67 -3.38
C LEU A 350 13.13 4.95 -4.74
N ILE A 351 14.31 4.84 -5.38
CA ILE A 351 14.46 4.05 -6.62
C ILE A 351 14.04 2.60 -6.39
N LEU A 352 14.46 1.99 -5.27
CA LEU A 352 14.11 0.62 -4.92
C LEU A 352 12.61 0.48 -4.63
N PHE A 353 12.04 1.39 -3.82
CA PHE A 353 10.61 1.40 -3.49
C PHE A 353 9.74 1.59 -4.74
N VAL A 354 10.05 2.57 -5.58
CA VAL A 354 9.33 2.83 -6.84
C VAL A 354 9.40 1.64 -7.77
N THR A 355 10.59 1.03 -7.91
CA THR A 355 10.75 -0.16 -8.76
C THR A 355 9.90 -1.32 -8.25
N GLY A 356 9.97 -1.64 -6.96
CA GLY A 356 9.20 -2.73 -6.36
C GLY A 356 7.70 -2.54 -6.51
N THR A 357 7.22 -1.36 -6.15
CA THR A 357 5.79 -1.04 -6.17
C THR A 357 5.24 -0.94 -7.59
N ALA A 358 5.94 -0.30 -8.51
CA ALA A 358 5.49 -0.20 -9.90
C ALA A 358 5.43 -1.56 -10.59
N VAL A 359 6.43 -2.41 -10.38
CA VAL A 359 6.43 -3.80 -10.90
C VAL A 359 5.31 -4.62 -10.29
N GLY A 360 5.14 -4.57 -8.97
CA GLY A 360 4.11 -5.31 -8.27
C GLY A 360 2.69 -4.88 -8.66
N ASN A 361 2.42 -3.57 -8.69
CA ASN A 361 1.13 -3.03 -9.13
C ASN A 361 0.81 -3.40 -10.57
N SER A 362 1.77 -3.24 -11.48
CA SER A 362 1.59 -3.61 -12.89
C SER A 362 1.29 -5.09 -13.07
N PHE A 363 1.95 -5.92 -12.26
CA PHE A 363 1.70 -7.36 -12.24
C PHE A 363 0.29 -7.69 -11.70
N ASN A 364 -0.11 -7.11 -10.59
CA ASN A 364 -1.45 -7.30 -10.01
C ASN A 364 -2.55 -6.87 -10.99
N GLY A 365 -2.38 -5.73 -11.65
CA GLY A 365 -3.28 -5.27 -12.70
C GLY A 365 -3.34 -6.21 -13.89
N SER A 366 -2.21 -6.81 -14.29
CA SER A 366 -2.22 -7.83 -15.35
C SER A 366 -3.03 -9.07 -14.97
N LYS A 367 -3.07 -9.45 -13.69
CA LYS A 367 -3.94 -10.53 -13.20
C LYS A 367 -5.42 -10.16 -13.25
N SER A 368 -5.74 -8.90 -12.93
CA SER A 368 -7.09 -8.40 -13.13
C SER A 368 -7.49 -8.35 -14.60
N PHE A 369 -6.58 -7.96 -15.50
CA PHE A 369 -6.80 -8.01 -16.96
C PHE A 369 -6.97 -9.45 -17.46
N GLY A 370 -6.21 -10.38 -16.89
CA GLY A 370 -6.32 -11.81 -17.18
C GLY A 370 -7.68 -12.40 -16.85
N PHE A 371 -8.37 -11.88 -15.83
CA PHE A 371 -9.75 -12.28 -15.51
C PHE A 371 -10.72 -12.01 -16.67
N PHE A 372 -10.58 -10.88 -17.37
CA PHE A 372 -11.43 -10.54 -18.53
C PHE A 372 -11.02 -11.26 -19.82
N THR A 373 -9.73 -11.57 -19.98
CA THR A 373 -9.15 -12.03 -21.24
C THR A 373 -8.72 -13.49 -21.23
N GLY A 374 -8.93 -14.21 -20.11
CA GLY A 374 -8.44 -15.59 -19.95
C GLY A 374 -6.92 -15.67 -20.00
N ASN A 375 -6.21 -14.73 -19.42
CA ASN A 375 -4.74 -14.57 -19.46
C ASN A 375 -4.15 -14.32 -20.86
N LYS A 376 -4.98 -14.04 -21.85
CA LYS A 376 -4.53 -13.64 -23.19
C LYS A 376 -4.19 -12.14 -23.21
N TYR A 377 -3.29 -11.79 -24.11
CA TYR A 377 -2.98 -10.38 -24.40
C TYR A 377 -2.43 -9.55 -23.22
N LEU A 378 -1.84 -10.14 -22.19
CA LEU A 378 -1.29 -9.44 -21.01
C LEU A 378 -0.28 -8.34 -21.37
N ILE A 379 0.42 -8.49 -22.50
CA ILE A 379 1.36 -7.49 -23.00
C ILE A 379 0.70 -6.13 -23.24
N TRP A 380 -0.54 -6.09 -23.70
CA TRP A 380 -1.26 -4.84 -23.92
C TRP A 380 -1.54 -4.08 -22.64
N TYR A 381 -1.80 -4.81 -21.54
CA TYR A 381 -1.92 -4.18 -20.25
C TYR A 381 -0.58 -3.59 -19.77
N TYR A 382 0.52 -4.30 -20.00
CA TYR A 382 1.85 -3.76 -19.66
C TYR A 382 2.18 -2.50 -20.46
N VAL A 383 1.86 -2.48 -21.77
CA VAL A 383 2.00 -1.27 -22.60
C VAL A 383 1.13 -0.13 -22.06
N PHE A 384 -0.12 -0.40 -21.69
CA PHE A 384 -1.01 0.58 -21.09
C PHE A 384 -0.41 1.18 -19.81
N VAL A 385 0.09 0.35 -18.89
CA VAL A 385 0.72 0.83 -17.65
C VAL A 385 1.96 1.68 -17.93
N VAL A 386 2.80 1.28 -18.86
CA VAL A 386 4.01 2.04 -19.25
C VAL A 386 3.66 3.44 -19.76
N ILE A 387 2.62 3.53 -20.59
CA ILE A 387 2.09 4.83 -21.06
C ILE A 387 1.56 5.65 -19.86
N MET A 388 0.80 5.04 -18.96
CA MET A 388 0.27 5.71 -17.77
C MET A 388 1.39 6.17 -16.83
N MET A 389 2.46 5.40 -16.68
CA MET A 389 3.64 5.80 -15.89
C MET A 389 4.35 7.00 -16.51
N PHE A 390 4.55 7.00 -17.83
CA PHE A 390 5.16 8.12 -18.54
C PHE A 390 4.30 9.40 -18.41
N LEU A 391 2.99 9.29 -18.66
CA LEU A 391 2.07 10.43 -18.51
C LEU A 391 2.01 10.90 -17.05
N GLY A 392 2.03 9.97 -16.10
CA GLY A 392 2.05 10.29 -14.68
C GLY A 392 3.30 11.04 -14.23
N SER A 393 4.47 10.73 -14.80
CA SER A 393 5.72 11.42 -14.46
C SER A 393 5.68 12.91 -14.75
N ILE A 394 4.95 13.33 -15.79
CA ILE A 394 4.80 14.72 -16.23
C ILE A 394 3.52 15.40 -15.72
N ALA A 395 2.60 14.64 -15.12
CA ALA A 395 1.35 15.17 -14.61
C ALA A 395 1.55 15.94 -13.28
N HIS A 396 0.56 16.75 -12.88
CA HIS A 396 0.54 17.37 -11.57
C HIS A 396 0.27 16.32 -10.48
N SER A 397 1.10 16.31 -9.44
CA SER A 397 1.02 15.36 -8.31
C SER A 397 -0.34 15.41 -7.62
N SER A 398 -0.86 16.60 -7.34
CA SER A 398 -2.17 16.79 -6.72
C SER A 398 -3.33 16.17 -7.52
N THR A 399 -3.29 16.28 -8.84
CA THR A 399 -4.32 15.69 -9.72
C THR A 399 -4.26 14.16 -9.69
N LEU A 400 -3.06 13.58 -9.72
CA LEU A 400 -2.89 12.12 -9.65
C LEU A 400 -3.39 11.58 -8.30
N TRP A 401 -3.03 12.23 -7.19
CA TRP A 401 -3.51 11.84 -5.87
C TRP A 401 -5.02 11.93 -5.78
N ALA A 402 -5.62 13.04 -6.26
CA ALA A 402 -7.06 13.23 -6.27
C ALA A 402 -7.80 12.12 -7.03
N ILE A 403 -7.30 11.75 -8.22
CA ILE A 403 -7.89 10.66 -9.02
C ILE A 403 -7.78 9.33 -8.25
N MET A 404 -6.64 9.04 -7.65
CA MET A 404 -6.43 7.78 -6.93
C MET A 404 -7.22 7.70 -5.63
N ASP A 405 -7.37 8.82 -4.91
CA ASP A 405 -8.20 8.91 -3.70
C ASP A 405 -9.71 8.71 -4.01
N LEU A 406 -10.14 8.87 -5.28
CA LEU A 406 -11.47 8.51 -5.76
C LEU A 406 -11.56 7.04 -6.21
N ILE A 407 -10.58 6.54 -6.95
CA ILE A 407 -10.60 5.18 -7.52
C ILE A 407 -10.46 4.11 -6.43
N LEU A 408 -9.63 4.37 -5.40
CA LEU A 408 -9.41 3.43 -4.30
C LEU A 408 -10.71 3.04 -3.57
N PRO A 409 -11.54 3.98 -3.08
CA PRO A 409 -12.83 3.66 -2.46
C PRO A 409 -13.77 2.85 -3.36
N LEU A 410 -13.86 3.24 -4.62
CA LEU A 410 -14.72 2.55 -5.59
C LEU A 410 -14.25 1.11 -5.86
N THR A 411 -12.94 0.86 -5.78
CA THR A 411 -12.37 -0.50 -5.91
C THR A 411 -12.52 -1.29 -4.60
N ALA A 412 -12.35 -0.65 -3.45
CA ALA A 412 -12.45 -1.31 -2.15
C ALA A 412 -13.89 -1.73 -1.81
N LEU A 413 -14.89 -0.94 -2.21
CA LEU A 413 -16.28 -1.19 -1.83
C LEU A 413 -16.79 -2.59 -2.24
N PRO A 414 -16.68 -3.04 -3.50
CA PRO A 414 -17.11 -4.39 -3.87
C PRO A 414 -16.30 -5.48 -3.14
N ASN A 415 -15.01 -5.22 -2.85
CA ASN A 415 -14.19 -6.13 -2.06
C ASN A 415 -14.72 -6.29 -0.64
N LEU A 416 -14.98 -5.19 0.07
CA LEU A 416 -15.49 -5.19 1.44
C LEU A 416 -16.85 -5.90 1.53
N ILE A 417 -17.77 -5.64 0.58
CA ILE A 417 -19.06 -6.33 0.50
C ILE A 417 -18.84 -7.84 0.32
N GLY A 418 -17.98 -8.23 -0.60
CA GLY A 418 -17.75 -9.65 -0.91
C GLY A 418 -17.08 -10.41 0.25
N ILE A 419 -16.07 -9.82 0.92
CA ILE A 419 -15.42 -10.48 2.06
C ILE A 419 -16.34 -10.60 3.27
N ILE A 420 -17.22 -9.63 3.54
CA ILE A 420 -18.24 -9.74 4.60
C ILE A 420 -19.18 -10.90 4.28
N TYR A 421 -19.73 -10.94 3.06
CA TYR A 421 -20.63 -12.00 2.63
C TYR A 421 -19.98 -13.38 2.81
N LEU A 422 -18.76 -13.56 2.29
CA LEU A 422 -18.05 -14.83 2.38
C LEU A 422 -17.65 -15.18 3.83
N ALA A 423 -17.25 -14.21 4.64
CA ALA A 423 -16.85 -14.42 6.03
C ALA A 423 -18.01 -14.89 6.90
N LEU A 424 -19.23 -14.40 6.65
CA LEU A 424 -20.42 -14.87 7.33
C LEU A 424 -20.73 -16.35 7.04
N HIS A 425 -20.50 -16.79 5.79
CA HIS A 425 -20.74 -18.17 5.35
C HIS A 425 -19.62 -19.15 5.77
N HIS A 426 -18.36 -18.65 5.91
CA HIS A 426 -17.17 -19.45 6.21
C HIS A 426 -16.51 -19.14 7.55
N ARG A 427 -17.27 -18.59 8.51
CA ARG A 427 -16.77 -18.17 9.82
C ARG A 427 -15.94 -19.24 10.53
N LYS A 428 -16.42 -20.49 10.54
CA LYS A 428 -15.76 -21.61 11.25
C LYS A 428 -14.36 -21.91 10.71
N GLU A 429 -14.16 -21.81 9.40
CA GLU A 429 -12.88 -22.07 8.74
C GLU A 429 -11.85 -20.96 9.04
N LEU A 430 -12.30 -19.70 9.08
CA LEU A 430 -11.44 -18.55 9.37
C LEU A 430 -11.02 -18.47 10.84
N SER A 431 -11.82 -19.02 11.76
CA SER A 431 -11.56 -18.99 13.20
C SER A 431 -10.58 -20.08 13.67
N GLN A 432 -10.37 -21.14 12.89
CA GLN A 432 -9.39 -22.21 13.14
C GLN A 432 -7.96 -21.76 12.82
#